data_dd00242d7d6792425796874d9d7ad43b
#
_entry.id   dd00242d7d6792425796874d9d7ad43b
#
_cell.length_a   1.000
_cell.length_b   1.000
_cell.length_c   1.000
_cell.angle_alpha   90.00
_cell.angle_beta   90.00
_cell.angle_gamma   90.00
#
_symmetry.space_group_name_H-M   'P 1'
#
loop_
_entity.id
_entity.type
_entity.pdbx_description
1 polymer ?
#
loop_
_entity_poly.entity_id
_entity_poly.type
_entity_poly.pdbx_seq_one_letter_code
_entity_poly.pdbx_strand_id
1 'polypeptide(L)'
;MNPTVIVAIVVVVIAIIGFCIHLSNNIVRLSNRCDNAWDQINAQLKRRADLIPNLVETVKGYASHESGTLEAVIVARNGVTAAKTPDEAMAANNQLTGALRQLFALSESYPDLKANANFQQLQGQLEETENKIVYARQSFNDCVLMFNNAIQTFPGSLFAGGRAPKHGFEVSDADSQVPQVKF
;
A
#
# COMPACT_ATOMS: atom_id res chain seq x y z
N MET A 1 -12.99 58.38 6.49
CA MET A 1 -12.21 57.37 5.76
C MET A 1 -12.68 57.36 4.31
N ASN A 2 -11.76 57.50 3.35
CA ASN A 2 -12.14 57.57 1.92
C ASN A 2 -12.90 56.30 1.51
N PRO A 3 -14.04 56.39 0.80
CA PRO A 3 -14.82 55.23 0.40
C PRO A 3 -13.99 54.21 -0.43
N THR A 4 -13.02 54.68 -1.19
CA THR A 4 -12.08 53.82 -1.94
C THR A 4 -11.19 52.97 -1.03
N VAL A 5 -10.78 53.49 0.14
CA VAL A 5 -9.98 52.73 1.14
C VAL A 5 -10.83 51.65 1.78
N ILE A 6 -12.11 51.92 2.08
CA ILE A 6 -13.03 50.90 2.64
C ILE A 6 -13.21 49.78 1.66
N VAL A 7 -13.47 50.08 0.40
CA VAL A 7 -13.62 49.06 -0.65
C VAL A 7 -12.36 48.21 -0.80
N ALA A 8 -11.17 48.82 -0.79
CA ALA A 8 -9.91 48.09 -0.88
C ALA A 8 -9.71 47.13 0.32
N ILE A 9 -10.01 47.57 1.55
CA ILE A 9 -9.95 46.74 2.74
C ILE A 9 -10.90 45.56 2.64
N VAL A 10 -12.15 45.76 2.22
CA VAL A 10 -13.15 44.70 2.06
C VAL A 10 -12.68 43.67 1.04
N VAL A 11 -12.13 44.07 -0.10
CA VAL A 11 -11.60 43.15 -1.12
C VAL A 11 -10.45 42.32 -0.56
N VAL A 12 -9.52 42.95 0.18
CA VAL A 12 -8.40 42.23 0.81
C VAL A 12 -8.91 41.18 1.84
N VAL A 13 -9.87 41.57 2.67
CA VAL A 13 -10.47 40.64 3.66
C VAL A 13 -11.13 39.43 2.97
N ILE A 14 -11.92 39.68 1.92
CA ILE A 14 -12.54 38.60 1.16
C ILE A 14 -11.49 37.66 0.53
N ALA A 15 -10.40 38.22 -0.01
CA ALA A 15 -9.30 37.44 -0.59
C ALA A 15 -8.61 36.57 0.48
N ILE A 16 -8.37 37.10 1.68
CA ILE A 16 -7.78 36.36 2.80
C ILE A 16 -8.72 35.21 3.22
N ILE A 17 -10.02 35.47 3.38
CA ILE A 17 -11.00 34.44 3.75
C ILE A 17 -11.01 33.34 2.68
N GLY A 18 -11.08 33.70 1.40
CA GLY A 18 -11.03 32.72 0.31
C GLY A 18 -9.76 31.88 0.31
N PHE A 19 -8.62 32.48 0.59
CA PHE A 19 -7.33 31.80 0.73
C PHE A 19 -7.32 30.82 1.91
N CYS A 20 -7.84 31.22 3.07
CA CYS A 20 -7.95 30.37 4.25
C CYS A 20 -8.84 29.14 3.99
N ILE A 21 -9.99 29.34 3.33
CA ILE A 21 -10.90 28.25 2.93
C ILE A 21 -10.20 27.31 1.96
N HIS A 22 -9.47 27.83 0.98
CA HIS A 22 -8.72 27.02 0.02
C HIS A 22 -7.68 26.14 0.71
N LEU A 23 -6.89 26.68 1.64
CA LEU A 23 -5.90 25.93 2.40
C LEU A 23 -6.54 24.81 3.22
N SER A 24 -7.61 25.12 3.98
CA SER A 24 -8.33 24.14 4.77
C SER A 24 -8.87 23.00 3.91
N ASN A 25 -9.53 23.33 2.80
CA ASN A 25 -10.07 22.35 1.87
C ASN A 25 -8.96 21.52 1.20
N ASN A 26 -7.78 22.10 0.96
CA ASN A 26 -6.64 21.36 0.40
C ASN A 26 -6.13 20.30 1.37
N ILE A 27 -6.01 20.62 2.67
CA ILE A 27 -5.61 19.65 3.70
C ILE A 27 -6.60 18.49 3.77
N VAL A 28 -7.92 18.77 3.75
CA VAL A 28 -8.96 17.72 3.72
C VAL A 28 -8.81 16.84 2.49
N ARG A 29 -8.61 17.42 1.31
CA ARG A 29 -8.42 16.67 0.06
C ARG A 29 -7.19 15.75 0.11
N LEU A 30 -6.09 16.25 0.68
CA LEU A 30 -4.87 15.45 0.83
C LEU A 30 -5.08 14.29 1.82
N SER A 31 -5.80 14.52 2.94
CA SER A 31 -6.17 13.44 3.85
C SER A 31 -6.97 12.34 3.15
N ASN A 32 -8.05 12.73 2.45
CA ASN A 32 -8.88 11.79 1.71
C ASN A 32 -8.09 11.03 0.62
N ARG A 33 -7.10 11.70 0.02
CA ARG A 33 -6.23 11.05 -0.97
C ARG A 33 -5.34 9.98 -0.35
N CYS A 34 -4.84 10.19 0.89
CA CYS A 34 -4.12 9.16 1.62
C CYS A 34 -5.03 7.98 1.93
N ASP A 35 -6.26 8.23 2.39
CA ASP A 35 -7.21 7.18 2.73
C ASP A 35 -7.58 6.35 1.48
N ASN A 36 -7.84 6.99 0.34
CA ASN A 36 -8.08 6.30 -0.93
C ASN A 36 -6.86 5.48 -1.41
N ALA A 37 -5.64 5.98 -1.20
CA ALA A 37 -4.42 5.25 -1.55
C ALA A 37 -4.27 4.00 -0.67
N TRP A 38 -4.62 4.09 0.61
CA TRP A 38 -4.67 2.95 1.50
C TRP A 38 -5.72 1.91 1.06
N ASP A 39 -6.92 2.33 0.68
CA ASP A 39 -7.97 1.44 0.18
C ASP A 39 -7.53 0.67 -1.08
N GLN A 40 -6.73 1.28 -1.95
CA GLN A 40 -6.15 0.61 -3.11
C GLN A 40 -5.17 -0.51 -2.70
N ILE A 41 -4.33 -0.27 -1.67
CA ILE A 41 -3.45 -1.30 -1.12
C ILE A 41 -4.30 -2.46 -0.59
N ASN A 42 -5.30 -2.18 0.23
CA ASN A 42 -6.19 -3.18 0.81
C ASN A 42 -6.88 -4.03 -0.25
N ALA A 43 -7.34 -3.43 -1.34
CA ALA A 43 -7.95 -4.15 -2.45
C ALA A 43 -6.97 -5.16 -3.09
N GLN A 44 -5.69 -4.79 -3.26
CA GLN A 44 -4.68 -5.69 -3.81
C GLN A 44 -4.28 -6.79 -2.81
N LEU A 45 -4.16 -6.47 -1.52
CA LEU A 45 -3.90 -7.45 -0.47
C LEU A 45 -5.01 -8.50 -0.39
N LYS A 46 -6.26 -8.06 -0.45
CA LYS A 46 -7.42 -8.97 -0.48
C LYS A 46 -7.39 -9.85 -1.72
N ARG A 47 -7.20 -9.27 -2.91
CA ARG A 47 -7.09 -10.04 -4.16
C ARG A 47 -6.00 -11.09 -4.08
N ARG A 48 -4.84 -10.75 -3.52
CA ARG A 48 -3.73 -11.68 -3.32
C ARG A 48 -4.11 -12.82 -2.38
N ALA A 49 -4.72 -12.51 -1.23
CA ALA A 49 -5.19 -13.49 -0.26
C ALA A 49 -6.25 -14.43 -0.83
N ASP A 50 -7.12 -13.94 -1.73
CA ASP A 50 -8.18 -14.71 -2.38
C ASP A 50 -7.65 -15.70 -3.42
N LEU A 51 -6.44 -15.51 -3.96
CA LEU A 51 -5.77 -16.45 -4.87
C LEU A 51 -5.17 -17.67 -4.14
N ILE A 52 -4.84 -17.52 -2.85
CA ILE A 52 -4.10 -18.53 -2.09
C ILE A 52 -4.84 -19.88 -1.98
N PRO A 53 -6.14 -19.95 -1.69
CA PRO A 53 -6.84 -21.24 -1.62
C PRO A 53 -6.70 -22.07 -2.90
N ASN A 54 -6.85 -21.43 -4.07
CA ASN A 54 -6.73 -22.10 -5.36
C ASN A 54 -5.28 -22.58 -5.60
N LEU A 55 -4.29 -21.79 -5.20
CA LEU A 55 -2.88 -22.19 -5.28
C LEU A 55 -2.61 -23.42 -4.41
N VAL A 56 -3.06 -23.39 -3.15
CA VAL A 56 -2.89 -24.52 -2.20
C VAL A 56 -3.54 -25.79 -2.74
N GLU A 57 -4.78 -25.71 -3.24
CA GLU A 57 -5.47 -26.86 -3.84
C GLU A 57 -4.72 -27.41 -5.06
N THR A 58 -4.20 -26.53 -5.93
CA THR A 58 -3.42 -26.96 -7.09
C THR A 58 -2.14 -27.67 -6.67
N VAL A 59 -1.39 -27.12 -5.70
CA VAL A 59 -0.12 -27.70 -5.22
C VAL A 59 -0.37 -29.03 -4.48
N LYS A 60 -1.44 -29.13 -3.68
CA LYS A 60 -1.81 -30.35 -2.95
C LYS A 60 -1.96 -31.57 -3.86
N GLY A 61 -2.44 -31.38 -5.09
CA GLY A 61 -2.59 -32.46 -6.07
C GLY A 61 -1.27 -33.07 -6.52
N TYR A 62 -0.14 -32.37 -6.37
CA TYR A 62 1.18 -32.81 -6.84
C TYR A 62 2.19 -33.02 -5.71
N ALA A 63 2.07 -32.27 -4.62
CA ALA A 63 3.02 -32.21 -3.50
C ALA A 63 2.31 -32.41 -2.15
N SER A 64 1.52 -33.46 -2.02
CA SER A 64 0.71 -33.75 -0.81
C SER A 64 1.54 -33.98 0.45
N HIS A 65 2.82 -34.38 0.32
CA HIS A 65 3.73 -34.61 1.44
C HIS A 65 4.36 -33.33 2.00
N GLU A 66 4.18 -32.20 1.33
CA GLU A 66 4.77 -30.90 1.69
C GLU A 66 3.83 -30.06 2.58
N SER A 67 3.20 -30.73 3.56
CA SER A 67 2.19 -30.12 4.43
C SER A 67 2.69 -28.86 5.16
N GLY A 68 3.95 -28.85 5.60
CA GLY A 68 4.53 -27.70 6.31
C GLY A 68 4.62 -26.43 5.48
N THR A 69 5.02 -26.53 4.20
CA THR A 69 5.08 -25.39 3.29
C THR A 69 3.69 -24.86 2.95
N LEU A 70 2.73 -25.76 2.73
CA LEU A 70 1.34 -25.38 2.47
C LEU A 70 0.70 -24.72 3.68
N GLU A 71 0.93 -25.26 4.89
CA GLU A 71 0.43 -24.68 6.13
C GLU A 71 1.01 -23.28 6.38
N ALA A 72 2.32 -23.08 6.15
CA ALA A 72 2.95 -21.77 6.26
C ALA A 72 2.28 -20.71 5.37
N VAL A 73 1.92 -21.06 4.13
CA VAL A 73 1.20 -20.18 3.21
C VAL A 73 -0.21 -19.86 3.72
N ILE A 74 -0.93 -20.86 4.25
CA ILE A 74 -2.28 -20.67 4.80
C ILE A 74 -2.24 -19.77 6.03
N VAL A 75 -1.30 -19.99 6.95
CA VAL A 75 -1.13 -19.17 8.16
C VAL A 75 -0.80 -17.73 7.78
N ALA A 76 0.14 -17.52 6.87
CA ALA A 76 0.50 -16.18 6.40
C ALA A 76 -0.68 -15.46 5.71
N ARG A 77 -1.46 -16.17 4.89
CA ARG A 77 -2.69 -15.65 4.27
C ARG A 77 -3.72 -15.22 5.34
N ASN A 78 -3.90 -16.03 6.40
CA ASN A 78 -4.81 -15.69 7.49
C ASN A 78 -4.33 -14.44 8.25
N GLY A 79 -3.02 -14.23 8.40
CA GLY A 79 -2.45 -12.99 8.94
C GLY A 79 -2.87 -11.76 8.12
N VAL A 80 -2.79 -11.82 6.79
CA VAL A 80 -3.22 -10.71 5.91
C VAL A 80 -4.71 -10.40 6.09
N THR A 81 -5.56 -11.42 6.19
CA THR A 81 -7.01 -11.22 6.34
C THR A 81 -7.44 -10.77 7.74
N ALA A 82 -6.63 -11.05 8.76
CA ALA A 82 -6.91 -10.68 10.15
C ALA A 82 -6.35 -9.29 10.54
N ALA A 83 -5.46 -8.72 9.74
CA ALA A 83 -4.81 -7.43 10.00
C ALA A 83 -5.85 -6.31 10.11
N LYS A 84 -5.71 -5.47 11.13
CA LYS A 84 -6.63 -4.36 11.42
C LYS A 84 -6.01 -2.99 11.15
N THR A 85 -4.69 -2.92 11.13
CA THR A 85 -3.95 -1.68 10.89
C THR A 85 -3.11 -1.79 9.62
N PRO A 86 -2.76 -0.66 8.99
CA PRO A 86 -1.86 -0.63 7.84
C PRO A 86 -0.54 -1.36 8.08
N ASP A 87 0.08 -1.14 9.25
CA ASP A 87 1.37 -1.75 9.58
C ASP A 87 1.26 -3.27 9.77
N GLU A 88 0.19 -3.75 10.45
CA GLU A 88 -0.11 -5.18 10.56
C GLU A 88 -0.32 -5.82 9.19
N ALA A 89 -1.09 -5.17 8.31
CA ALA A 89 -1.37 -5.67 6.97
C ALA A 89 -0.09 -5.80 6.13
N MET A 90 0.82 -4.82 6.23
CA MET A 90 2.09 -4.86 5.51
C MET A 90 3.05 -5.91 6.08
N ALA A 91 3.13 -6.04 7.42
CA ALA A 91 3.92 -7.09 8.06
C ALA A 91 3.43 -8.49 7.65
N ALA A 92 2.11 -8.71 7.65
CA ALA A 92 1.50 -9.96 7.23
C ALA A 92 1.72 -10.23 5.72
N ASN A 93 1.66 -9.19 4.86
CA ASN A 93 1.98 -9.35 3.45
C ASN A 93 3.44 -9.76 3.23
N ASN A 94 4.39 -9.21 3.98
CA ASN A 94 5.79 -9.60 3.88
C ASN A 94 5.99 -11.08 4.29
N GLN A 95 5.27 -11.56 5.31
CA GLN A 95 5.26 -12.98 5.69
C GLN A 95 4.69 -13.86 4.58
N LEU A 96 3.58 -13.43 3.95
CA LEU A 96 2.98 -14.15 2.83
C LEU A 96 3.93 -14.20 1.62
N THR A 97 4.63 -13.11 1.32
CA THR A 97 5.66 -13.07 0.27
C THR A 97 6.77 -14.08 0.55
N GLY A 98 7.24 -14.18 1.80
CA GLY A 98 8.24 -15.16 2.21
C GLY A 98 7.76 -16.60 2.04
N ALA A 99 6.54 -16.91 2.49
CA ALA A 99 5.94 -18.23 2.37
C ALA A 99 5.71 -18.65 0.91
N LEU A 100 5.22 -17.72 0.07
CA LEU A 100 5.06 -17.96 -1.37
C LEU A 100 6.38 -18.21 -2.09
N ARG A 101 7.44 -17.48 -1.72
CA ARG A 101 8.78 -17.72 -2.28
C ARG A 101 9.27 -19.13 -1.98
N GLN A 102 9.06 -19.65 -0.76
CA GLN A 102 9.38 -21.01 -0.40
C GLN A 102 8.54 -22.03 -1.20
N LEU A 103 7.25 -21.79 -1.37
CA LEU A 103 6.37 -22.64 -2.15
C LEU A 103 6.80 -22.71 -3.63
N PHE A 104 7.16 -21.58 -4.22
CA PHE A 104 7.64 -21.52 -5.61
C PHE A 104 9.00 -22.20 -5.78
N ALA A 105 9.91 -22.04 -4.80
CA ALA A 105 11.16 -22.79 -4.79
C ALA A 105 10.94 -24.31 -4.71
N LEU A 106 9.97 -24.75 -3.89
CA LEU A 106 9.59 -26.14 -3.79
C LEU A 106 9.06 -26.70 -5.12
N SER A 107 8.30 -25.91 -5.88
CA SER A 107 7.73 -26.33 -7.17
C SER A 107 8.79 -26.72 -8.19
N GLU A 108 10.03 -26.26 -8.06
CA GLU A 108 11.16 -26.67 -8.93
C GLU A 108 11.49 -28.16 -8.78
N SER A 109 11.17 -28.78 -7.63
CA SER A 109 11.35 -30.20 -7.37
C SER A 109 10.19 -31.07 -7.92
N TYR A 110 9.13 -30.45 -8.43
CA TYR A 110 7.94 -31.11 -8.95
C TYR A 110 7.65 -30.70 -10.40
N PRO A 111 8.28 -31.32 -11.42
CA PRO A 111 8.18 -30.90 -12.81
C PRO A 111 6.74 -30.85 -13.35
N ASP A 112 5.89 -31.79 -12.92
CA ASP A 112 4.49 -31.87 -13.34
C ASP A 112 3.66 -30.70 -12.78
N LEU A 113 3.93 -30.26 -11.55
CA LEU A 113 3.33 -29.08 -10.96
C LEU A 113 3.79 -27.81 -11.70
N LYS A 114 5.08 -27.70 -11.97
CA LYS A 114 5.65 -26.56 -12.69
C LYS A 114 5.09 -26.44 -14.11
N ALA A 115 4.77 -27.56 -14.77
CA ALA A 115 4.16 -27.60 -16.10
C ALA A 115 2.64 -27.36 -16.07
N ASN A 116 2.01 -27.37 -14.90
CA ASN A 116 0.56 -27.18 -14.78
C ASN A 116 0.15 -25.74 -15.14
N ALA A 117 -0.75 -25.58 -16.12
CA ALA A 117 -1.17 -24.28 -16.61
C ALA A 117 -1.88 -23.43 -15.53
N ASN A 118 -2.68 -24.05 -14.65
CA ASN A 118 -3.34 -23.32 -13.55
C ASN A 118 -2.32 -22.81 -12.54
N PHE A 119 -1.30 -23.59 -12.22
CA PHE A 119 -0.21 -23.16 -11.33
C PHE A 119 0.54 -21.96 -11.89
N GLN A 120 0.94 -22.03 -13.17
CA GLN A 120 1.63 -20.91 -13.85
C GLN A 120 0.76 -19.66 -13.91
N GLN A 121 -0.53 -19.79 -14.19
CA GLN A 121 -1.47 -18.67 -14.19
C GLN A 121 -1.59 -18.04 -12.80
N LEU A 122 -1.73 -18.85 -11.74
CA LEU A 122 -1.81 -18.35 -10.36
C LEU A 122 -0.52 -17.68 -9.91
N GLN A 123 0.64 -18.23 -10.27
CA GLN A 123 1.94 -17.63 -10.03
C GLN A 123 2.04 -16.26 -10.68
N GLY A 124 1.68 -16.12 -11.96
CA GLY A 124 1.68 -14.85 -12.67
C GLY A 124 0.72 -13.82 -12.06
N GLN A 125 -0.48 -14.25 -11.62
CA GLN A 125 -1.43 -13.36 -10.94
C GLN A 125 -0.92 -12.90 -9.58
N LEU A 126 -0.24 -13.76 -8.82
CA LEU A 126 0.36 -13.41 -7.53
C LEU A 126 1.52 -12.44 -7.70
N GLU A 127 2.35 -12.61 -8.71
CA GLU A 127 3.42 -11.68 -9.06
C GLU A 127 2.86 -10.32 -9.51
N GLU A 128 1.81 -10.32 -10.34
CA GLU A 128 1.12 -9.07 -10.75
C GLU A 128 0.55 -8.32 -9.54
N THR A 129 -0.08 -9.03 -8.58
CA THR A 129 -0.63 -8.38 -7.39
C THR A 129 0.46 -7.84 -6.48
N GLU A 130 1.61 -8.54 -6.35
CA GLU A 130 2.76 -8.03 -5.58
C GLU A 130 3.29 -6.74 -6.18
N ASN A 131 3.52 -6.71 -7.50
CA ASN A 131 3.97 -5.51 -8.18
C ASN A 131 2.99 -4.34 -7.98
N LYS A 132 1.68 -4.60 -8.04
CA LYS A 132 0.66 -3.58 -7.77
C LYS A 132 0.69 -3.07 -6.32
N ILE A 133 0.95 -3.95 -5.34
CA ILE A 133 1.12 -3.57 -3.93
C ILE A 133 2.33 -2.66 -3.76
N VAL A 134 3.46 -2.98 -4.39
CA VAL A 134 4.67 -2.14 -4.36
C VAL A 134 4.39 -0.73 -4.88
N TYR A 135 3.76 -0.59 -6.06
CA TYR A 135 3.39 0.71 -6.62
C TYR A 135 2.36 1.47 -5.76
N ALA A 136 1.37 0.75 -5.21
CA ALA A 136 0.37 1.36 -4.35
C ALA A 136 0.98 1.88 -3.03
N ARG A 137 1.97 1.18 -2.45
CA ARG A 137 2.75 1.63 -1.28
C ARG A 137 3.51 2.92 -1.58
N GLN A 138 4.19 2.99 -2.73
CA GLN A 138 4.89 4.21 -3.13
C GLN A 138 3.91 5.39 -3.26
N SER A 139 2.78 5.18 -3.95
CA SER A 139 1.74 6.21 -4.08
C SER A 139 1.16 6.66 -2.74
N PHE A 140 0.98 5.73 -1.79
CA PHE A 140 0.55 6.05 -0.43
C PHE A 140 1.60 6.90 0.30
N ASN A 141 2.88 6.52 0.24
CA ASN A 141 3.97 7.27 0.87
C ASN A 141 4.06 8.70 0.31
N ASP A 142 3.89 8.88 -0.99
CA ASP A 142 3.85 10.20 -1.63
C ASP A 142 2.67 11.03 -1.11
N CYS A 143 1.49 10.41 -0.95
CA CYS A 143 0.32 11.09 -0.40
C CYS A 143 0.54 11.50 1.07
N VAL A 144 1.15 10.62 1.87
CA VAL A 144 1.51 10.90 3.27
C VAL A 144 2.49 12.07 3.36
N LEU A 145 3.52 12.08 2.52
CA LEU A 145 4.49 13.18 2.47
C LEU A 145 3.80 14.52 2.13
N MET A 146 2.96 14.53 1.09
CA MET A 146 2.22 15.74 0.70
C MET A 146 1.27 16.23 1.80
N PHE A 147 0.56 15.31 2.46
CA PHE A 147 -0.32 15.65 3.58
C PHE A 147 0.47 16.22 4.77
N ASN A 148 1.53 15.53 5.18
CA ASN A 148 2.36 15.97 6.30
C ASN A 148 3.00 17.35 6.03
N ASN A 149 3.50 17.57 4.83
CA ASN A 149 4.01 18.87 4.43
C ASN A 149 2.92 19.95 4.52
N ALA A 150 1.70 19.65 4.07
CA ALA A 150 0.60 20.61 4.10
C ALA A 150 0.18 21.02 5.52
N ILE A 151 0.28 20.10 6.51
CA ILE A 151 -0.09 20.40 7.90
C ILE A 151 1.07 20.91 8.75
N GLN A 152 2.33 20.73 8.32
CA GLN A 152 3.51 21.11 9.09
C GLN A 152 4.13 22.43 8.62
N THR A 153 3.95 22.80 7.34
CA THR A 153 4.54 24.03 6.77
C THR A 153 3.57 25.20 6.87
N PHE A 154 4.14 26.42 7.04
CA PHE A 154 3.37 27.67 6.99
C PHE A 154 2.95 27.96 5.53
N PRO A 155 1.73 28.47 5.27
CA PRO A 155 0.67 28.82 6.23
C PRO A 155 -0.29 27.65 6.60
N GLY A 156 -0.14 26.48 6.03
CA GLY A 156 -1.02 25.32 6.22
C GLY A 156 -1.09 24.85 7.66
N SER A 157 0.00 24.96 8.42
CA SER A 157 0.06 24.59 9.84
C SER A 157 -0.96 25.32 10.71
N LEU A 158 -1.36 26.55 10.35
CA LEU A 158 -2.41 27.29 11.06
C LEU A 158 -3.80 26.65 10.87
N PHE A 159 -3.99 25.88 9.81
CA PHE A 159 -5.27 25.25 9.43
C PHE A 159 -5.26 23.74 9.61
N ALA A 160 -4.22 23.20 10.23
CA ALA A 160 -4.09 21.75 10.48
C ALA A 160 -5.21 21.20 11.37
N GLY A 161 -5.85 22.04 12.22
CA GLY A 161 -7.01 21.66 13.03
C GLY A 161 -6.75 20.48 13.98
N GLY A 162 -5.52 20.38 14.52
CA GLY A 162 -5.12 19.29 15.43
C GLY A 162 -4.87 17.94 14.73
N ARG A 163 -4.81 17.88 13.41
CA ARG A 163 -4.49 16.65 12.66
C ARG A 163 -3.04 16.23 12.93
N ALA A 164 -2.88 14.98 13.34
CA ALA A 164 -1.56 14.38 13.49
C ALA A 164 -0.95 14.00 12.13
N PRO A 165 0.39 14.04 12.01
CA PRO A 165 1.08 13.49 10.85
C PRO A 165 0.72 12.01 10.66
N LYS A 166 0.55 11.59 9.41
CA LYS A 166 0.39 10.18 9.05
C LYS A 166 1.77 9.53 8.89
N HIS A 167 1.85 8.23 9.16
CA HIS A 167 3.06 7.44 8.94
C HIS A 167 3.00 6.77 7.58
N GLY A 168 4.10 6.86 6.83
CA GLY A 168 4.29 6.10 5.61
C GLY A 168 4.86 4.71 5.92
N PHE A 169 4.83 3.81 4.95
CA PHE A 169 5.49 2.52 5.07
C PHE A 169 7.00 2.68 4.87
N GLU A 170 7.79 2.02 5.69
CA GLU A 170 9.23 1.93 5.49
C GLU A 170 9.52 1.19 4.18
N VAL A 171 10.48 1.70 3.41
CA VAL A 171 11.02 0.99 2.26
C VAL A 171 11.79 -0.21 2.81
N SER A 172 11.41 -1.42 2.43
CA SER A 172 12.13 -2.62 2.83
C SER A 172 13.58 -2.53 2.32
N ASP A 173 14.55 -2.91 3.17
CA ASP A 173 15.97 -2.97 2.76
C ASP A 173 16.19 -3.86 1.51
N ALA A 174 15.27 -4.79 1.25
CA ALA A 174 15.28 -5.61 0.05
C ALA A 174 14.96 -4.80 -1.24
N ASP A 175 14.16 -3.74 -1.14
CA ASP A 175 13.80 -2.87 -2.28
C ASP A 175 14.86 -1.79 -2.52
N SER A 176 15.75 -1.54 -1.56
CA SER A 176 16.84 -0.55 -1.64
C SER A 176 18.16 -1.14 -2.15
N GLN A 177 18.27 -2.46 -2.33
CA GLN A 177 19.47 -3.06 -2.90
C GLN A 177 19.51 -2.84 -4.41
N VAL A 178 20.35 -1.89 -4.83
CA VAL A 178 20.71 -1.73 -6.24
C VAL A 178 21.28 -3.06 -6.76
N PRO A 179 20.76 -3.65 -7.85
CA PRO A 179 21.30 -4.86 -8.42
C PRO A 179 22.78 -4.66 -8.74
N GLN A 180 23.67 -5.37 -8.04
CA GLN A 180 25.08 -5.38 -8.39
C GLN A 180 25.23 -6.17 -9.68
N VAL A 181 25.30 -5.47 -10.80
CA VAL A 181 25.69 -6.06 -12.09
C VAL A 181 27.20 -6.30 -12.00
N LYS A 182 27.62 -7.55 -11.79
CA LYS A 182 28.99 -7.98 -12.03
C LYS A 182 29.14 -8.24 -13.54
N PHE A 183 29.95 -7.43 -14.19
CA PHE A 183 30.46 -7.68 -15.57
C PHE A 183 31.53 -8.74 -15.51
#